data_b28923acd09a1968f870f8ed5eb01a36
#
_entry.id   b28923acd09a1968f870f8ed5eb01a36
#
_cell.length_a   1.000
_cell.length_b   1.000
_cell.length_c   1.000
_cell.angle_alpha   90.00
_cell.angle_beta   90.00
_cell.angle_gamma   90.00
#
_symmetry.space_group_name_H-M   'P 1'
#
loop_
_entity.id
_entity.type
_entity.pdbx_description
1 polymer ?
#
loop_
_entity_poly.entity_id
_entity_poly.type
_entity_poly.pdbx_seq_one_letter_code
_entity_poly.pdbx_strand_id
1 'polypeptide(L)' 'MTYYDAIREARLYCGYSQKEIAEKLGVSKMQISKWETGEGSAPNLSRLIQLANVYDISIDKLVGRS' A
#
# COMPACT_ATOMS: atom_id res chain seq x y z
N MET A 1 -11.17 -3.37 -9.68
CA MET A 1 -9.82 -3.09 -9.16
C MET A 1 -9.58 -3.93 -7.92
N THR A 2 -8.42 -4.55 -7.82
CA THR A 2 -8.05 -5.34 -6.66
C THR A 2 -7.39 -4.46 -5.60
N TYR A 3 -7.25 -5.00 -4.36
CA TYR A 3 -6.60 -4.24 -3.29
C TYR A 3 -5.16 -3.86 -3.65
N TYR A 4 -4.44 -4.77 -4.33
CA TYR A 4 -3.05 -4.48 -4.64
C TYR A 4 -2.92 -3.43 -5.74
N ASP A 5 -3.85 -3.38 -6.68
CA ASP A 5 -3.89 -2.31 -7.68
C ASP A 5 -4.15 -0.96 -6.99
N ALA A 6 -5.08 -0.94 -6.04
CA ALA A 6 -5.43 0.28 -5.32
C ALA A 6 -4.25 0.80 -4.50
N ILE A 7 -3.53 -0.09 -3.82
CA ILE A 7 -2.35 0.26 -3.04
C ILE A 7 -1.28 0.89 -3.95
N ARG A 8 -1.02 0.25 -5.09
CA ARG A 8 -0.03 0.75 -6.03
C ARG A 8 -0.42 2.11 -6.60
N GLU A 9 -1.67 2.27 -7.00
CA GLU A 9 -2.13 3.54 -7.55
C GLU A 9 -2.08 4.67 -6.53
N ALA A 10 -2.41 4.39 -5.28
CA ALA A 10 -2.33 5.38 -4.21
C ALA A 10 -0.89 5.88 -4.06
N ARG A 11 0.07 4.96 -4.07
CA ARG A 11 1.48 5.32 -3.98
C ARG A 11 1.90 6.21 -5.15
N LEU A 12 1.54 5.81 -6.36
CA LEU A 12 1.89 6.57 -7.56
C LEU A 12 1.24 7.95 -7.56
N TYR A 13 0.00 8.02 -7.13
CA TYR A 13 -0.72 9.30 -7.05
C TYR A 13 -0.03 10.26 -6.08
N CYS A 14 0.49 9.74 -4.97
CA CYS A 14 1.19 10.55 -3.97
C CYS A 14 2.65 10.85 -4.37
N GLY A 15 3.16 10.20 -5.41
CA GLY A 15 4.52 10.44 -5.88
C GLY A 15 5.62 9.76 -5.09
N TYR A 16 5.27 8.73 -4.30
CA TYR A 16 6.26 7.99 -3.52
C TYR A 16 6.84 6.83 -4.32
N SER A 17 8.13 6.54 -4.08
CA SER A 17 8.73 5.30 -4.56
C SER A 17 8.42 4.18 -3.58
N GLN A 18 8.59 2.93 -4.02
CA GLN A 18 8.45 1.77 -3.14
C GLN A 18 9.45 1.84 -1.98
N LYS A 19 10.67 2.30 -2.26
CA LYS A 19 11.71 2.44 -1.25
C LYS A 19 11.29 3.44 -0.17
N GLU A 20 10.73 4.57 -0.58
CA GLU A 20 10.27 5.59 0.37
C GLU A 20 9.19 5.06 1.31
N ILE A 21 8.23 4.33 0.76
CA ILE A 21 7.15 3.75 1.57
C ILE A 21 7.69 2.66 2.49
N ALA A 22 8.61 1.82 1.99
CA ALA A 22 9.24 0.79 2.81
C ALA A 22 9.94 1.41 4.02
N GLU A 23 10.65 2.50 3.82
CA GLU A 23 11.32 3.21 4.90
C GLU A 23 10.34 3.81 5.90
N LYS A 24 9.25 4.38 5.40
CA LYS A 24 8.22 4.99 6.27
C LYS A 24 7.53 3.94 7.15
N LEU A 25 7.31 2.75 6.61
CA LEU A 25 6.62 1.69 7.34
C LEU A 25 7.56 0.76 8.11
N GLY A 26 8.86 0.85 7.87
CA GLY A 26 9.83 -0.03 8.52
C GLY A 26 9.79 -1.46 7.98
N VAL A 27 9.45 -1.63 6.71
CA VAL A 27 9.43 -2.92 6.04
C VAL A 27 10.38 -2.91 4.85
N SER A 28 10.60 -4.08 4.25
CA SER A 28 11.47 -4.16 3.07
C SER A 28 10.75 -3.67 1.82
N LYS A 29 11.52 -3.22 0.85
CA LYS A 29 10.98 -2.85 -0.46
C LYS A 29 10.30 -4.05 -1.13
N MET A 30 10.84 -5.24 -0.94
CA MET A 30 10.23 -6.47 -1.47
C MET A 30 8.83 -6.68 -0.90
N GLN A 31 8.63 -6.37 0.37
CA GLN A 31 7.32 -6.49 0.99
C GLN A 31 6.31 -5.52 0.34
N ILE A 32 6.73 -4.29 0.09
CA ILE A 32 5.88 -3.32 -0.61
C ILE A 32 5.54 -3.85 -2.02
N SER A 33 6.53 -4.36 -2.73
CA SER A 33 6.32 -4.92 -4.07
C SER A 33 5.29 -6.05 -4.05
N LYS A 34 5.38 -6.95 -3.07
CA LYS A 34 4.42 -8.06 -2.94
C LYS A 34 3.00 -7.55 -2.67
N TRP A 35 2.86 -6.54 -1.85
CA TRP A 35 1.55 -5.93 -1.59
C TRP A 35 0.96 -5.31 -2.84
N GLU A 36 1.79 -4.84 -3.76
CA GLU A 36 1.36 -4.16 -4.99
C GLU A 36 1.17 -5.10 -6.18
N THR A 37 1.60 -6.35 -6.06
CA THR A 37 1.45 -7.35 -7.13
C THR A 37 0.48 -8.47 -6.77
N GLY A 38 0.09 -8.54 -5.49
CA GLY A 38 -0.77 -9.61 -5.02
C GLY A 38 -0.04 -10.90 -4.68
N GLU A 39 1.29 -10.90 -4.71
CA GLU A 39 2.09 -12.07 -4.34
C GLU A 39 2.16 -12.20 -2.82
N GLY A 40 2.05 -13.43 -2.33
CA GLY A 40 2.12 -13.68 -0.90
C GLY A 40 0.92 -13.15 -0.15
N SER A 41 1.11 -12.79 1.10
CA SER A 41 0.03 -12.34 1.98
C SER A 41 -0.27 -10.86 1.78
N ALA A 42 -1.55 -10.52 1.88
CA ALA A 42 -1.97 -9.12 1.90
C ALA A 42 -1.46 -8.42 3.16
N PRO A 43 -1.36 -7.08 3.15
CA PRO A 43 -1.02 -6.35 4.37
C PRO A 43 -2.09 -6.61 5.43
N ASN A 44 -1.66 -6.77 6.69
CA ASN A 44 -2.61 -6.92 7.78
C ASN A 44 -3.27 -5.57 8.08
N LEU A 45 -4.25 -5.57 8.99
CA LEU A 45 -5.01 -4.37 9.31
C LEU A 45 -4.11 -3.23 9.78
N SER A 46 -3.13 -3.54 10.60
CA SER A 46 -2.17 -2.54 11.10
C SER A 46 -1.43 -1.86 9.98
N ARG A 47 -0.96 -2.64 9.00
CA ARG A 47 -0.24 -2.12 7.83
C ARG A 47 -1.18 -1.34 6.91
N LEU A 48 -2.41 -1.81 6.74
CA LEU A 48 -3.40 -1.07 5.96
C LEU A 48 -3.68 0.31 6.55
N ILE A 49 -3.78 0.39 7.87
CA ILE A 49 -3.98 1.67 8.55
C ILE A 49 -2.79 2.60 8.30
N GLN A 50 -1.56 2.07 8.41
CA GLN A 50 -0.36 2.85 8.13
C GLN A 50 -0.33 3.36 6.69
N LEU A 51 -0.65 2.51 5.74
CA LEU A 51 -0.69 2.89 4.33
C LEU A 51 -1.77 3.95 4.07
N ALA A 52 -2.95 3.78 4.64
CA ALA A 52 -4.03 4.74 4.50
C ALA A 52 -3.62 6.11 5.04
N ASN A 53 -2.92 6.13 6.19
CA ASN A 53 -2.44 7.38 6.78
C ASN A 53 -1.38 8.04 5.90
N VAL A 54 -0.41 7.27 5.40
CA VAL A 54 0.68 7.80 4.57
C VAL A 54 0.13 8.35 3.25
N TYR A 55 -0.81 7.64 2.65
CA TYR A 55 -1.39 8.06 1.37
C TYR A 55 -2.57 9.02 1.53
N ASP A 56 -2.98 9.28 2.76
CA ASP A 56 -4.10 10.19 3.09
C ASP A 56 -5.38 9.82 2.34
N ILE A 57 -5.72 8.54 2.38
CA ILE A 57 -6.96 8.02 1.78
C ILE A 57 -7.66 7.10 2.77
N SER A 58 -8.93 6.83 2.51
CA SER A 58 -9.70 5.90 3.35
C SER A 58 -9.22 4.46 3.10
N ILE A 59 -9.43 3.59 4.08
CA ILE A 59 -9.13 2.18 3.94
C ILE A 59 -9.96 1.56 2.83
N ASP A 60 -11.21 1.99 2.67
CA ASP A 60 -12.08 1.49 1.60
C ASP A 60 -11.47 1.72 0.22
N LYS A 61 -10.94 2.92 -0.02
CA LYS A 61 -10.25 3.21 -1.27
C LYS A 61 -8.97 2.40 -1.42
N LEU A 62 -8.26 2.23 -0.33
CA LEU A 62 -6.97 1.52 -0.34
C LEU A 62 -7.15 0.04 -0.69
N VAL A 63 -8.27 -0.56 -0.32
CA VAL A 63 -8.54 -1.97 -0.64
C VAL A 63 -9.37 -2.14 -1.91
N GLY A 64 -9.61 -1.05 -2.65
CA GLY A 64 -10.31 -1.10 -3.92
C GLY A 64 -11.83 -1.17 -3.81
N ARG A 65 -12.38 -0.82 -2.66
CA ARG A 65 -13.84 -0.75 -2.46
C ARG A 65 -14.28 0.70 -2.58
N SER A 66 -15.31 0.92 -3.30
CA SER A 66 -15.85 2.27 -3.49
C SER A 66 -17.03 2.54 -2.57
#